data_aca41ea96d2421ec8c2251ae1f245254
#
_entry.id   aca41ea96d2421ec8c2251ae1f245254
#
_cell.length_a   1.000
_cell.length_b   1.000
_cell.length_c   1.000
_cell.angle_alpha   90.00
_cell.angle_beta   90.00
_cell.angle_gamma   90.00
#
_symmetry.space_group_name_H-M   'P 1'
#
loop_
_entity.id
_entity.type
_entity.pdbx_description
1 polymer ?
#
loop_
_entity_poly.entity_id
_entity_poly.type
_entity_poly.pdbx_seq_one_letter_code
_entity_poly.pdbx_strand_id
1 'polypeptide(L)'
;MKDTDVAPVAGAPTGDANPSVGSTLLERLRAGQTDAWERLARLYGPTVYVWCRRAGVPEADAADVSQEVLAAVARHLADFRRERPGDSFRGWLWTITRNKVRDHWRRRADQVKAAGGTTAQEVMNQVPEVAPPDSEAGAEGEPGDLYRRALELIRSEFEERTCRAFLMVTVEARRPADVAAALGMTPGAVYIAKSRVLKRLREEFGDLIEGGQ
;
A
#
# COMPACT_ATOMS: atom_id res chain seq x y z
N MET A 1 -60.99 -25.45 19.89
CA MET A 1 -60.98 -25.17 18.45
C MET A 1 -60.68 -23.69 18.28
N LYS A 2 -59.42 -23.35 18.18
CA LYS A 2 -58.87 -22.09 17.63
C LYS A 2 -57.36 -22.26 17.52
N ASP A 3 -56.92 -22.50 16.33
CA ASP A 3 -55.52 -22.56 15.93
C ASP A 3 -54.91 -21.17 16.09
N THR A 4 -53.81 -21.07 16.86
CA THR A 4 -52.98 -19.89 16.91
C THR A 4 -51.75 -20.16 16.03
N ASP A 5 -51.83 -19.62 14.84
CA ASP A 5 -50.76 -19.58 13.85
C ASP A 5 -49.60 -18.70 14.42
N VAL A 6 -48.47 -19.34 14.73
CA VAL A 6 -47.25 -18.68 15.17
C VAL A 6 -46.37 -18.58 13.92
N ALA A 7 -46.28 -17.37 13.35
CA ALA A 7 -45.35 -17.02 12.29
C ALA A 7 -43.89 -17.23 12.70
N PRO A 8 -43.00 -17.75 11.85
CA PRO A 8 -41.58 -17.90 12.14
C PRO A 8 -40.89 -16.54 12.12
N VAL A 9 -40.18 -16.24 13.22
CA VAL A 9 -39.27 -15.12 13.33
C VAL A 9 -38.15 -15.26 12.29
N ALA A 10 -38.07 -14.31 11.37
CA ALA A 10 -37.03 -14.21 10.41
C ALA A 10 -35.66 -14.10 11.12
N GLY A 11 -34.82 -15.12 10.93
CA GLY A 11 -33.46 -15.14 11.37
C GLY A 11 -32.67 -14.04 10.68
N ALA A 12 -31.97 -13.22 11.45
CA ALA A 12 -30.98 -12.27 10.97
C ALA A 12 -29.88 -13.03 10.20
N PRO A 13 -29.41 -12.51 9.06
CA PRO A 13 -28.27 -13.10 8.39
C PRO A 13 -27.00 -12.79 9.19
N THR A 14 -26.52 -13.75 9.97
CA THR A 14 -25.14 -13.78 10.43
C THR A 14 -24.26 -14.12 9.22
N GLY A 15 -23.96 -13.10 8.46
CA GLY A 15 -23.00 -13.21 7.36
C GLY A 15 -21.57 -13.10 7.88
N ASP A 16 -21.06 -14.13 8.53
CA ASP A 16 -19.63 -14.42 8.53
C ASP A 16 -19.24 -14.85 7.11
N ALA A 17 -19.07 -13.86 6.23
CA ALA A 17 -18.44 -14.07 4.96
C ALA A 17 -16.95 -14.33 5.24
N ASN A 18 -16.62 -15.61 5.40
CA ASN A 18 -15.26 -16.13 5.30
C ASN A 18 -14.64 -15.53 4.01
N PRO A 19 -13.50 -14.80 4.05
CA PRO A 19 -12.93 -14.21 2.87
C PRO A 19 -12.69 -15.29 1.84
N SER A 20 -13.37 -15.17 0.70
CA SER A 20 -13.30 -16.17 -0.36
C SER A 20 -11.84 -16.38 -0.75
N VAL A 21 -11.38 -17.62 -0.60
CA VAL A 21 -10.06 -18.08 -1.03
C VAL A 21 -9.91 -17.71 -2.51
N GLY A 22 -9.07 -16.69 -2.80
CA GLY A 22 -8.77 -16.26 -4.17
C GLY A 22 -9.03 -14.81 -4.53
N SER A 23 -9.64 -13.98 -3.66
CA SER A 23 -9.79 -12.54 -3.96
C SER A 23 -8.54 -11.75 -3.63
N THR A 24 -8.07 -10.92 -4.58
CA THR A 24 -6.94 -10.03 -4.33
C THR A 24 -7.31 -8.96 -3.29
N LEU A 25 -6.30 -8.37 -2.64
CA LEU A 25 -6.52 -7.26 -1.71
C LEU A 25 -7.31 -6.11 -2.38
N LEU A 26 -7.05 -5.83 -3.67
CA LEU A 26 -7.76 -4.79 -4.41
C LEU A 26 -9.26 -5.09 -4.55
N GLU A 27 -9.63 -6.34 -4.82
CA GLU A 27 -11.04 -6.75 -4.90
C GLU A 27 -11.73 -6.65 -3.55
N ARG A 28 -11.06 -7.04 -2.47
CA ARG A 28 -11.57 -6.94 -1.10
C ARG A 28 -11.75 -5.49 -0.65
N LEU A 29 -10.84 -4.59 -1.06
CA LEU A 29 -10.97 -3.15 -0.85
C LEU A 29 -12.20 -2.58 -1.58
N ARG A 30 -12.43 -2.99 -2.84
CA ARG A 30 -13.62 -2.60 -3.62
C ARG A 30 -14.91 -3.14 -3.02
N ALA A 31 -14.86 -4.29 -2.39
CA ALA A 31 -15.96 -4.87 -1.63
C ALA A 31 -16.20 -4.21 -0.25
N GLY A 32 -15.37 -3.22 0.13
CA GLY A 32 -15.53 -2.46 1.38
C GLY A 32 -15.14 -3.23 2.64
N GLN A 33 -14.31 -4.28 2.53
CA GLN A 33 -13.88 -5.06 3.69
C GLN A 33 -12.93 -4.24 4.57
N THR A 34 -13.26 -4.10 5.86
CA THR A 34 -12.50 -3.26 6.81
C THR A 34 -11.06 -3.73 7.00
N ASP A 35 -10.84 -5.04 7.12
CA ASP A 35 -9.50 -5.61 7.28
C ASP A 35 -8.60 -5.39 6.05
N ALA A 36 -9.20 -5.29 4.86
CA ALA A 36 -8.48 -4.96 3.63
C ALA A 36 -7.91 -3.53 3.68
N TRP A 37 -8.64 -2.58 4.27
CA TRP A 37 -8.17 -1.21 4.47
C TRP A 37 -7.01 -1.12 5.46
N GLU A 38 -7.05 -1.88 6.55
CA GLU A 38 -5.93 -1.99 7.50
C GLU A 38 -4.68 -2.55 6.81
N ARG A 39 -4.84 -3.57 5.97
CA ARG A 39 -3.73 -4.17 5.21
C ARG A 39 -3.15 -3.17 4.21
N LEU A 40 -3.99 -2.41 3.50
CA LEU A 40 -3.53 -1.36 2.59
C LEU A 40 -2.75 -0.27 3.35
N ALA A 41 -3.26 0.17 4.50
CA ALA A 41 -2.61 1.18 5.32
C ALA A 41 -1.24 0.69 5.84
N ARG A 42 -1.12 -0.57 6.26
CA ARG A 42 0.16 -1.17 6.65
C ARG A 42 1.13 -1.28 5.48
N LEU A 43 0.62 -1.60 4.29
CA LEU A 43 1.43 -1.78 3.08
C LEU A 43 1.96 -0.43 2.57
N TYR A 44 1.09 0.56 2.44
CA TYR A 44 1.40 1.83 1.76
C TYR A 44 1.51 3.05 2.66
N GLY A 45 0.97 3.01 3.88
CA GLY A 45 1.03 4.14 4.81
C GLY A 45 2.45 4.69 5.03
N PRO A 46 3.47 3.84 5.32
CA PRO A 46 4.85 4.31 5.44
C PRO A 46 5.39 4.97 4.17
N THR A 47 5.03 4.45 3.00
CA THR A 47 5.43 5.03 1.71
C THR A 47 4.83 6.42 1.51
N VAL A 48 3.53 6.57 1.75
CA VAL A 48 2.82 7.86 1.67
C VAL A 48 3.42 8.87 2.64
N TYR A 49 3.69 8.46 3.87
CA TYR A 49 4.33 9.31 4.88
C TYR A 49 5.69 9.82 4.40
N VAL A 50 6.55 8.94 3.89
CA VAL A 50 7.86 9.32 3.34
C VAL A 50 7.70 10.30 2.17
N TRP A 51 6.74 10.09 1.29
CA TRP A 51 6.47 11.01 0.18
C TRP A 51 6.02 12.39 0.67
N CYS A 52 5.14 12.45 1.68
CA CYS A 52 4.75 13.72 2.30
C CYS A 52 5.96 14.44 2.92
N ARG A 53 6.81 13.73 3.65
CA ARG A 53 8.03 14.31 4.25
C ARG A 53 9.01 14.84 3.20
N ARG A 54 9.21 14.11 2.10
CA ARG A 54 10.06 14.55 0.98
C ARG A 54 9.51 15.76 0.24
N ALA A 55 8.18 15.87 0.17
CA ALA A 55 7.51 17.06 -0.35
C ALA A 55 7.53 18.25 0.62
N GLY A 56 8.34 18.18 1.68
CA GLY A 56 8.53 19.26 2.64
C GLY A 56 7.44 19.38 3.70
N VAL A 57 6.43 18.50 3.74
CA VAL A 57 5.39 18.54 4.78
C VAL A 57 6.06 18.36 6.15
N PRO A 58 5.82 19.28 7.13
CA PRO A 58 6.37 19.17 8.47
C PRO A 58 5.99 17.84 9.13
N GLU A 59 6.86 17.37 10.03
CA GLU A 59 6.63 16.09 10.72
C GLU A 59 5.30 16.08 11.49
N ALA A 60 4.97 17.20 12.13
CA ALA A 60 3.72 17.37 12.87
C ALA A 60 2.46 17.20 11.99
N ASP A 61 2.55 17.54 10.70
CA ASP A 61 1.41 17.52 9.76
C ASP A 61 1.43 16.27 8.87
N ALA A 62 2.57 15.58 8.76
CA ALA A 62 2.77 14.51 7.79
C ALA A 62 1.84 13.30 8.02
N ALA A 63 1.55 12.97 9.28
CA ALA A 63 0.63 11.90 9.64
C ALA A 63 -0.80 12.23 9.17
N ASP A 64 -1.27 13.46 9.42
CA ASP A 64 -2.62 13.90 9.04
C ASP A 64 -2.77 13.96 7.51
N VAL A 65 -1.78 14.51 6.80
CA VAL A 65 -1.77 14.53 5.32
C VAL A 65 -1.78 13.09 4.77
N SER A 66 -1.05 12.17 5.40
CA SER A 66 -1.05 10.75 4.99
C SER A 66 -2.42 10.09 5.19
N GLN A 67 -3.11 10.40 6.27
CA GLN A 67 -4.48 9.93 6.49
C GLN A 67 -5.45 10.53 5.46
N GLU A 68 -5.33 11.83 5.13
CA GLU A 68 -6.12 12.46 4.06
C GLU A 68 -5.90 11.78 2.70
N VAL A 69 -4.66 11.34 2.41
CA VAL A 69 -4.33 10.56 1.21
C VAL A 69 -5.07 9.23 1.22
N LEU A 70 -4.96 8.44 2.30
CA LEU A 70 -5.63 7.14 2.40
C LEU A 70 -7.16 7.27 2.33
N ALA A 71 -7.73 8.31 2.94
CA ALA A 71 -9.14 8.62 2.83
C ALA A 71 -9.55 9.01 1.39
N ALA A 72 -8.67 9.68 0.64
CA ALA A 72 -8.91 9.98 -0.77
C ALA A 72 -8.81 8.73 -1.63
N VAL A 73 -7.86 7.83 -1.36
CA VAL A 73 -7.76 6.50 -1.98
C VAL A 73 -9.08 5.76 -1.79
N ALA A 74 -9.63 5.72 -0.57
CA ALA A 74 -10.89 5.03 -0.30
C ALA A 74 -12.05 5.56 -1.15
N ARG A 75 -12.14 6.88 -1.33
CA ARG A 75 -13.21 7.50 -2.12
C ARG A 75 -13.08 7.27 -3.63
N HIS A 76 -11.85 7.17 -4.13
CA HIS A 76 -11.56 7.10 -5.57
C HIS A 76 -11.08 5.72 -6.04
N LEU A 77 -11.06 4.71 -5.17
CA LEU A 77 -10.59 3.37 -5.54
C LEU A 77 -11.42 2.73 -6.67
N ALA A 78 -12.71 3.06 -6.71
CA ALA A 78 -13.59 2.59 -7.77
C ALA A 78 -13.18 3.10 -9.16
N ASP A 79 -12.50 4.25 -9.22
CA ASP A 79 -12.03 4.88 -10.46
C ASP A 79 -10.68 4.34 -10.92
N PHE A 80 -9.94 3.65 -10.03
CA PHE A 80 -8.64 3.10 -10.38
C PHE A 80 -8.77 2.03 -11.46
N ARG A 81 -8.12 2.25 -12.61
CA ARG A 81 -8.01 1.32 -13.74
C ARG A 81 -6.56 1.27 -14.23
N ARG A 82 -6.16 0.12 -14.71
CA ARG A 82 -4.90 -0.06 -15.47
C ARG A 82 -5.29 -0.16 -16.95
N GLU A 83 -5.27 0.97 -17.65
CA GLU A 83 -5.70 1.04 -19.05
C GLU A 83 -4.51 1.08 -20.00
N ARG A 84 -3.33 1.46 -19.52
CA ARG A 84 -2.13 1.64 -20.33
C ARG A 84 -0.95 0.84 -19.75
N PRO A 85 -0.02 0.38 -20.61
CA PRO A 85 1.27 -0.10 -20.14
C PRO A 85 1.94 0.98 -19.28
N GLY A 86 2.40 0.61 -18.09
CA GLY A 86 3.00 1.55 -17.13
C GLY A 86 2.02 2.10 -16.07
N ASP A 87 0.71 1.92 -16.23
CA ASP A 87 -0.23 2.26 -15.16
C ASP A 87 0.01 1.33 -13.97
N SER A 88 0.28 1.92 -12.81
CA SER A 88 0.49 1.20 -11.57
C SER A 88 -0.33 1.81 -10.44
N PHE A 89 -0.71 0.99 -9.46
CA PHE A 89 -1.36 1.50 -8.24
C PHE A 89 -0.45 2.51 -7.52
N ARG A 90 0.85 2.26 -7.51
CA ARG A 90 1.84 3.15 -6.90
C ARG A 90 1.86 4.53 -7.57
N GLY A 91 1.84 4.59 -8.91
CA GLY A 91 1.79 5.84 -9.66
C GLY A 91 0.48 6.60 -9.45
N TRP A 92 -0.64 5.89 -9.40
CA TRP A 92 -1.94 6.47 -9.08
C TRP A 92 -1.98 7.03 -7.64
N LEU A 93 -1.51 6.27 -6.66
CA LEU A 93 -1.38 6.69 -5.26
C LEU A 93 -0.48 7.93 -5.12
N TRP A 94 0.62 7.96 -5.87
CA TRP A 94 1.50 9.12 -5.93
C TRP A 94 0.76 10.38 -6.41
N THR A 95 -0.05 10.26 -7.45
CA THR A 95 -0.84 11.38 -7.98
C THR A 95 -1.80 11.94 -6.91
N ILE A 96 -2.46 11.06 -6.16
CA ILE A 96 -3.32 11.47 -5.02
C ILE A 96 -2.48 12.13 -3.94
N THR A 97 -1.33 11.56 -3.59
CA THR A 97 -0.42 12.11 -2.57
C THR A 97 0.02 13.52 -2.95
N ARG A 98 0.51 13.71 -4.18
CA ARG A 98 0.93 15.02 -4.69
C ARG A 98 -0.19 16.05 -4.63
N ASN A 99 -1.40 15.68 -4.97
CA ASN A 99 -2.55 16.57 -4.89
C ASN A 99 -2.86 16.98 -3.44
N LYS A 100 -2.82 16.03 -2.49
CA LYS A 100 -3.06 16.30 -1.07
C LYS A 100 -1.97 17.17 -0.44
N VAL A 101 -0.71 16.93 -0.80
CA VAL A 101 0.41 17.79 -0.39
C VAL A 101 0.21 19.23 -0.91
N ARG A 102 -0.18 19.39 -2.19
CA ARG A 102 -0.48 20.71 -2.76
C ARG A 102 -1.65 21.40 -2.03
N ASP A 103 -2.70 20.65 -1.70
CA ASP A 103 -3.84 21.16 -0.93
C ASP A 103 -3.43 21.59 0.49
N HIS A 104 -2.55 20.84 1.15
CA HIS A 104 -1.98 21.20 2.46
C HIS A 104 -1.23 22.53 2.38
N TRP A 105 -0.32 22.69 1.41
CA TRP A 105 0.44 23.93 1.26
C TRP A 105 -0.44 25.12 0.89
N ARG A 106 -1.47 24.94 0.06
CA ARG A 106 -2.44 25.98 -0.27
C ARG A 106 -3.19 26.45 0.99
N ARG A 107 -3.72 25.53 1.80
CA ARG A 107 -4.38 25.87 3.08
C ARG A 107 -3.44 26.63 4.02
N ARG A 108 -2.19 26.22 4.11
CA ARG A 108 -1.17 26.89 4.93
C ARG A 108 -0.86 28.29 4.43
N ALA A 109 -0.73 28.47 3.13
CA ALA A 109 -0.52 29.77 2.50
C ALA A 109 -1.70 30.72 2.74
N ASP A 110 -2.93 30.25 2.67
CA ASP A 110 -4.14 31.03 2.97
C ASP A 110 -4.17 31.48 4.44
N GLN A 111 -3.76 30.61 5.37
CA GLN A 111 -3.65 30.96 6.79
C GLN A 111 -2.58 32.02 7.05
N VAL A 112 -1.40 31.91 6.43
CA VAL A 112 -0.32 32.92 6.54
C VAL A 112 -0.77 34.27 5.97
N LYS A 113 -1.46 34.28 4.83
CA LYS A 113 -2.01 35.47 4.22
C LYS A 113 -3.07 36.14 5.13
N ALA A 114 -3.95 35.34 5.74
CA ALA A 114 -4.95 35.83 6.68
C ALA A 114 -4.31 36.48 7.93
N ALA A 115 -3.12 36.03 8.33
CA ALA A 115 -2.32 36.57 9.43
C ALA A 115 -1.44 37.79 9.03
N GLY A 116 -1.55 38.28 7.78
CA GLY A 116 -0.78 39.42 7.29
C GLY A 116 0.65 39.14 6.87
N GLY A 117 0.97 37.86 6.62
CA GLY A 117 2.31 37.40 6.24
C GLY A 117 2.57 37.31 4.73
N THR A 118 3.64 36.57 4.39
CA THR A 118 4.13 36.27 3.03
C THR A 118 3.04 35.85 2.05
N THR A 119 3.19 36.17 0.75
CA THR A 119 2.19 35.77 -0.25
C THR A 119 2.06 34.27 -0.41
N ALA A 120 0.85 33.78 -0.70
CA ALA A 120 0.59 32.38 -0.98
C ALA A 120 1.53 31.80 -2.06
N GLN A 121 1.93 32.63 -3.02
CA GLN A 121 2.83 32.26 -4.11
C GLN A 121 4.26 31.95 -3.61
N GLU A 122 4.76 32.72 -2.64
CA GLU A 122 6.10 32.48 -2.08
C GLU A 122 6.14 31.16 -1.29
N VAL A 123 5.08 30.83 -0.55
CA VAL A 123 4.95 29.53 0.12
C VAL A 123 4.87 28.39 -0.89
N MET A 124 4.09 28.55 -1.96
CA MET A 124 3.98 27.54 -3.02
C MET A 124 5.29 27.31 -3.77
N ASN A 125 6.09 28.35 -4.00
CA ASN A 125 7.39 28.25 -4.68
C ASN A 125 8.45 27.53 -3.83
N GLN A 126 8.23 27.40 -2.53
CA GLN A 126 9.13 26.66 -1.62
C GLN A 126 8.79 25.17 -1.55
N VAL A 127 7.67 24.72 -2.16
CA VAL A 127 7.31 23.29 -2.16
C VAL A 127 8.25 22.54 -3.09
N PRO A 128 9.02 21.56 -2.58
CA PRO A 128 9.90 20.77 -3.40
C PRO A 128 9.10 20.02 -4.48
N GLU A 129 9.60 20.06 -5.71
CA GLU A 129 9.06 19.15 -6.76
C GLU A 129 9.58 17.75 -6.49
N VAL A 130 8.71 16.90 -5.98
CA VAL A 130 9.05 15.49 -5.71
C VAL A 130 8.84 14.68 -6.97
N ALA A 131 9.90 14.05 -7.43
CA ALA A 131 9.88 13.22 -8.63
C ALA A 131 8.91 12.03 -8.46
N PRO A 132 8.30 11.54 -9.56
CA PRO A 132 7.48 10.33 -9.55
C PRO A 132 8.24 9.13 -8.97
N PRO A 133 7.55 8.20 -8.29
CA PRO A 133 8.19 7.06 -7.63
C PRO A 133 8.91 6.10 -8.56
N ASP A 134 8.57 6.11 -9.84
CA ASP A 134 9.17 5.26 -10.88
C ASP A 134 10.35 5.94 -11.61
N SER A 135 10.72 7.18 -11.22
CA SER A 135 11.94 7.84 -11.68
C SER A 135 13.14 7.44 -10.83
N GLU A 136 14.34 7.45 -11.42
CA GLU A 136 15.59 7.17 -10.70
C GLU A 136 15.76 8.07 -9.44
N ALA A 137 15.28 9.31 -9.50
CA ALA A 137 15.28 10.25 -8.37
C ALA A 137 14.20 9.93 -7.31
N GLY A 138 13.15 9.17 -7.64
CA GLY A 138 12.06 8.78 -6.73
C GLY A 138 12.25 7.40 -6.10
N ALA A 139 13.28 6.66 -6.51
CA ALA A 139 13.54 5.27 -6.13
C ALA A 139 13.94 5.06 -4.66
N GLU A 140 14.13 6.13 -3.88
CA GLU A 140 14.42 6.05 -2.45
C GLU A 140 13.15 5.88 -1.57
N GLY A 141 12.48 4.86 -1.74
CA GLY A 141 11.56 4.11 -0.92
C GLY A 141 11.63 2.78 -1.57
N GLU A 142 12.67 2.03 -1.23
CA GLU A 142 13.12 0.88 -2.01
C GLU A 142 11.94 -0.04 -2.35
N PRO A 143 11.85 -0.53 -3.59
CA PRO A 143 10.92 -1.62 -3.93
C PRO A 143 11.01 -2.77 -2.92
N GLY A 144 12.19 -2.97 -2.33
CA GLY A 144 12.44 -3.91 -1.25
C GLY A 144 11.61 -3.67 0.00
N ASP A 145 11.34 -2.43 0.39
CA ASP A 145 10.54 -2.13 1.58
C ASP A 145 9.06 -2.47 1.39
N LEU A 146 8.54 -2.30 0.18
CA LEU A 146 7.19 -2.73 -0.15
C LEU A 146 7.08 -4.26 -0.06
N TYR A 147 8.06 -4.99 -0.60
CA TYR A 147 8.10 -6.45 -0.49
C TYR A 147 8.26 -6.93 0.94
N ARG A 148 9.06 -6.24 1.79
CA ARG A 148 9.17 -6.57 3.23
C ARG A 148 7.82 -6.43 3.92
N ARG A 149 7.13 -5.32 3.74
CA ARG A 149 5.81 -5.09 4.33
C ARG A 149 4.75 -6.07 3.81
N ALA A 150 4.76 -6.34 2.52
CA ALA A 150 3.87 -7.33 1.92
C ALA A 150 4.12 -8.73 2.49
N LEU A 151 5.39 -9.13 2.64
CA LEU A 151 5.74 -10.40 3.25
C LEU A 151 5.30 -10.49 4.72
N GLU A 152 5.46 -9.42 5.51
CA GLU A 152 5.00 -9.41 6.89
C GLU A 152 3.48 -9.66 7.01
N LEU A 153 2.70 -9.23 6.05
CA LEU A 153 1.24 -9.46 6.03
C LEU A 153 0.84 -10.91 5.74
N ILE A 154 1.74 -11.71 5.17
CA ILE A 154 1.49 -13.14 4.85
C ILE A 154 2.51 -14.06 5.53
N ARG A 155 3.33 -13.54 6.45
CA ARG A 155 4.46 -14.27 7.04
C ARG A 155 4.05 -15.55 7.74
N SER A 156 2.89 -15.56 8.40
CA SER A 156 2.36 -16.73 9.11
C SER A 156 2.08 -17.93 8.21
N GLU A 157 2.01 -17.74 6.89
CA GLU A 157 1.76 -18.80 5.92
C GLU A 157 3.05 -19.55 5.52
N PHE A 158 4.23 -19.09 5.97
CA PHE A 158 5.52 -19.63 5.57
C PHE A 158 6.43 -19.91 6.76
N GLU A 159 7.32 -20.91 6.59
CA GLU A 159 8.41 -21.11 7.53
C GLU A 159 9.37 -19.92 7.50
N GLU A 160 9.94 -19.57 8.65
CA GLU A 160 10.90 -18.46 8.82
C GLU A 160 12.06 -18.54 7.81
N ARG A 161 12.58 -19.76 7.58
CA ARG A 161 13.67 -19.99 6.63
C ARG A 161 13.29 -19.65 5.19
N THR A 162 12.03 -19.90 4.79
CA THR A 162 11.48 -19.54 3.48
C THR A 162 11.38 -18.03 3.33
N CYS A 163 10.87 -17.33 4.35
CA CYS A 163 10.79 -15.86 4.36
C CYS A 163 12.19 -15.21 4.28
N ARG A 164 13.15 -15.72 5.05
CA ARG A 164 14.53 -15.22 5.01
C ARG A 164 15.19 -15.46 3.66
N ALA A 165 15.04 -16.63 3.07
CA ALA A 165 15.58 -16.92 1.73
C ALA A 165 15.02 -15.96 0.68
N PHE A 166 13.72 -15.68 0.72
CA PHE A 166 13.08 -14.71 -0.15
C PHE A 166 13.67 -13.29 0.00
N LEU A 167 13.75 -12.77 1.24
CA LEU A 167 14.28 -11.44 1.51
C LEU A 167 15.74 -11.30 1.06
N MET A 168 16.58 -12.26 1.40
CA MET A 168 18.00 -12.23 1.04
C MET A 168 18.23 -12.22 -0.47
N VAL A 169 17.41 -12.94 -1.25
CA VAL A 169 17.55 -12.95 -2.72
C VAL A 169 16.86 -11.76 -3.37
N THR A 170 15.67 -11.35 -2.90
CA THR A 170 14.82 -10.37 -3.61
C THR A 170 15.10 -8.95 -3.16
N VAL A 171 15.37 -8.74 -1.88
CA VAL A 171 15.56 -7.41 -1.29
C VAL A 171 17.04 -7.10 -1.13
N GLU A 172 17.84 -8.05 -0.61
CA GLU A 172 19.27 -7.86 -0.41
C GLU A 172 20.11 -8.19 -1.67
N ALA A 173 19.46 -8.61 -2.75
CA ALA A 173 20.07 -8.97 -4.03
C ALA A 173 21.23 -9.99 -3.93
N ARG A 174 21.21 -10.85 -2.90
CA ARG A 174 22.25 -11.86 -2.68
C ARG A 174 22.13 -13.00 -3.68
N ARG A 175 23.27 -13.59 -4.04
CA ARG A 175 23.28 -14.73 -4.95
C ARG A 175 22.63 -15.96 -4.26
N PRO A 176 21.77 -16.73 -4.96
CA PRO A 176 21.10 -17.89 -4.39
C PRO A 176 22.06 -18.93 -3.76
N ALA A 177 23.26 -19.08 -4.30
CA ALA A 177 24.27 -19.99 -3.74
C ALA A 177 24.76 -19.54 -2.34
N ASP A 178 24.97 -18.23 -2.14
CA ASP A 178 25.41 -17.67 -0.86
C ASP A 178 24.28 -17.74 0.19
N VAL A 179 23.03 -17.54 -0.25
CA VAL A 179 21.84 -17.71 0.59
C VAL A 179 21.65 -19.16 1.02
N ALA A 180 21.85 -20.08 0.08
CA ALA A 180 21.78 -21.52 0.34
C ALA A 180 22.79 -21.92 1.43
N ALA A 181 24.05 -21.49 1.29
CA ALA A 181 25.10 -21.73 2.30
C ALA A 181 24.75 -21.13 3.67
N ALA A 182 24.26 -19.86 3.68
CA ALA A 182 23.92 -19.15 4.92
C ALA A 182 22.74 -19.76 5.68
N LEU A 183 21.77 -20.37 4.98
CA LEU A 183 20.54 -20.91 5.55
C LEU A 183 20.53 -22.43 5.65
N GLY A 184 21.61 -23.14 5.27
CA GLY A 184 21.65 -24.59 5.24
C GLY A 184 20.62 -25.18 4.26
N MET A 185 20.46 -24.54 3.10
CA MET A 185 19.54 -24.95 2.03
C MET A 185 20.32 -25.38 0.79
N THR A 186 19.65 -26.03 -0.16
CA THR A 186 20.19 -26.18 -1.51
C THR A 186 19.84 -24.95 -2.35
N PRO A 187 20.64 -24.59 -3.37
CA PRO A 187 20.29 -23.51 -4.28
C PRO A 187 18.91 -23.68 -4.93
N GLY A 188 18.54 -24.93 -5.29
CA GLY A 188 17.20 -25.25 -5.80
C GLY A 188 16.08 -24.93 -4.79
N ALA A 189 16.29 -25.24 -3.49
CA ALA A 189 15.32 -24.91 -2.45
C ALA A 189 15.16 -23.39 -2.26
N VAL A 190 16.22 -22.59 -2.44
CA VAL A 190 16.15 -21.13 -2.42
C VAL A 190 15.30 -20.58 -3.58
N TYR A 191 15.46 -21.10 -4.79
CA TYR A 191 14.62 -20.74 -5.93
C TYR A 191 13.14 -21.10 -5.71
N ILE A 192 12.87 -22.29 -5.17
CA ILE A 192 11.51 -22.72 -4.83
C ILE A 192 10.90 -21.79 -3.77
N ALA A 193 11.66 -21.46 -2.72
CA ALA A 193 11.21 -20.52 -1.69
C ALA A 193 10.83 -19.16 -2.29
N LYS A 194 11.72 -18.57 -3.12
CA LYS A 194 11.44 -17.32 -3.83
C LYS A 194 10.17 -17.41 -4.67
N SER A 195 10.04 -18.45 -5.49
CA SER A 195 8.89 -18.64 -6.39
C SER A 195 7.58 -18.77 -5.63
N ARG A 196 7.55 -19.56 -4.53
CA ARG A 196 6.34 -19.76 -3.70
C ARG A 196 5.89 -18.45 -3.04
N VAL A 197 6.82 -17.69 -2.46
CA VAL A 197 6.51 -16.41 -1.83
C VAL A 197 6.02 -15.40 -2.87
N LEU A 198 6.70 -15.26 -4.01
CA LEU A 198 6.26 -14.37 -5.09
C LEU A 198 4.88 -14.73 -5.61
N LYS A 199 4.60 -16.03 -5.80
CA LYS A 199 3.28 -16.48 -6.23
C LYS A 199 2.21 -16.04 -5.24
N ARG A 200 2.42 -16.29 -3.94
CA ARG A 200 1.45 -15.92 -2.90
C ARG A 200 1.27 -14.39 -2.77
N LEU A 201 2.37 -13.63 -2.90
CA LEU A 201 2.29 -12.17 -2.92
C LEU A 201 1.46 -11.65 -4.11
N ARG A 202 1.59 -12.24 -5.29
CA ARG A 202 0.77 -11.90 -6.45
C ARG A 202 -0.70 -12.26 -6.26
N GLU A 203 -0.98 -13.42 -5.68
CA GLU A 203 -2.34 -13.86 -5.37
C GLU A 203 -3.03 -12.93 -4.36
N GLU A 204 -2.33 -12.46 -3.36
CA GLU A 204 -2.89 -11.59 -2.32
C GLU A 204 -2.97 -10.12 -2.75
N PHE A 205 -1.85 -9.60 -3.28
CA PHE A 205 -1.71 -8.16 -3.52
C PHE A 205 -1.86 -7.77 -4.99
N GLY A 206 -1.67 -8.72 -5.92
CA GLY A 206 -1.85 -8.49 -7.36
C GLY A 206 -1.24 -7.19 -7.84
N ASP A 207 -2.08 -6.38 -8.47
CA ASP A 207 -1.71 -5.08 -9.05
C ASP A 207 -1.18 -4.04 -8.06
N LEU A 208 -1.37 -4.26 -6.74
CA LEU A 208 -0.91 -3.32 -5.73
C LEU A 208 0.61 -3.31 -5.56
N ILE A 209 1.29 -4.44 -5.84
CA ILE A 209 2.75 -4.56 -5.69
C ILE A 209 3.49 -4.72 -7.02
N GLU A 210 2.79 -4.99 -8.11
CA GLU A 210 3.38 -5.01 -9.45
C GLU A 210 3.47 -3.58 -9.97
N GLY A 211 4.61 -2.96 -9.75
CA GLY A 211 4.98 -1.67 -10.28
C GLY A 211 6.21 -1.81 -11.16
N GLY A 212 6.05 -1.62 -12.49
CA GLY A 212 7.13 -1.34 -13.42
C GLY A 212 8.11 -2.50 -13.65
N GLN A 213 7.82 -3.36 -14.61
CA GLN A 213 8.85 -3.97 -15.46
C GLN A 213 8.92 -3.18 -16.75
#